data_f6cbcfac41b25e4c05ccd48d96ccc665
#
_entry.id   f6cbcfac41b25e4c05ccd48d96ccc665
#
_cell.length_a   1.000
_cell.length_b   1.000
_cell.length_c   1.000
_cell.angle_alpha   90.00
_cell.angle_beta   90.00
_cell.angle_gamma   90.00
#
_symmetry.space_group_name_H-M   'P 1'
#
loop_
_entity.id
_entity.type
_entity.pdbx_description
1 polymer ?
#
loop_
_entity_poly.entity_id
_entity_poly.type
_entity_poly.pdbx_seq_one_letter_code
_entity_poly.pdbx_strand_id
1 'polypeptide(L)'
;MNRSTRYTLVFLLAIAAVFTPASCLAQSYTITTAAGGADPHFLAGTGDGGAATGAGLGNPTNDVAIDTAGNLYIATGRLVRKVSPSGIISTVAGGGSNIGDGGLAAQAELLPTALAVDAAGNLFIADSTFGVSRVRKVDTKGIITTVAGGAGCCALGDGGTATRAYLAIPYGLAVDTAGNLYIAQAFEGNNLIRKVSNGIISTVAGGGTASGEGGPATGASLARPTGVAVDSAGNLYIAESYGNRVRKVSKTGTITTAAGIESPWHVTVDAAGNLYVTPLYDATVRLVTPAGAISTIAGDGTHGFSGDGGPATLAALDRPAGIALGSKGLVYVADATSGIGRVRLLTPAAPPTGGKPSITSGGIVSASAFGQFTSIAPGTWIEIYGSNLAADTRSWGGGDFNGVNAPTSLDGTTVTIGGQPAFLDYISPGQVVAQVPSGVPTGQQAVIATTPAGASAPYTIAVNATQAGLLAPSSFSVGGQQYVVALFSDGATYVLPPGAIAGVPSRRARAGDTITLYGIGFGPVTPNIPAGQVVQRSNGLSLPFNLSFGQTQALVTYAGLAPNAVGLYQFNVVVPSVSASDAVPLTFTLGGVSGTQTLYIAVQ
;
A
#
# COMPACT_ATOMS: atom_id res chain seq x y z
N MET A 1 -13.04 -8.05 37.42
CA MET A 1 -12.03 -7.97 36.35
C MET A 1 -11.11 -6.79 36.65
N ASN A 2 -9.86 -7.08 36.90
CA ASN A 2 -8.92 -6.15 37.53
C ASN A 2 -8.43 -5.09 36.53
N ARG A 3 -8.25 -3.85 36.97
CA ARG A 3 -7.79 -2.71 36.10
C ARG A 3 -6.44 -2.98 35.38
N SER A 4 -5.62 -3.90 35.88
CA SER A 4 -4.34 -4.32 35.30
C SER A 4 -4.51 -5.04 33.94
N THR A 5 -5.59 -5.79 33.75
CA THR A 5 -5.83 -6.56 32.50
C THR A 5 -6.19 -5.67 31.32
N ARG A 6 -6.73 -4.47 31.57
CA ARG A 6 -7.05 -3.49 30.49
C ARG A 6 -5.83 -2.78 29.94
N TYR A 7 -4.80 -2.53 30.75
CA TYR A 7 -3.57 -1.87 30.29
C TYR A 7 -2.67 -2.83 29.51
N THR A 8 -2.69 -4.11 29.83
CA THR A 8 -1.91 -5.14 29.13
C THR A 8 -2.44 -5.40 27.72
N LEU A 9 -3.76 -5.38 27.53
CA LEU A 9 -4.39 -5.52 26.21
C LEU A 9 -4.14 -4.29 25.30
N VAL A 10 -4.07 -3.07 25.89
CA VAL A 10 -3.78 -1.84 25.17
C VAL A 10 -2.31 -1.76 24.76
N PHE A 11 -1.38 -2.31 25.56
CA PHE A 11 0.04 -2.34 25.21
C PHE A 11 0.35 -3.40 24.13
N LEU A 12 -0.31 -4.56 24.16
CA LEU A 12 -0.29 -5.53 23.06
C LEU A 12 -0.94 -4.98 21.78
N LEU A 13 -2.02 -4.20 21.90
CA LEU A 13 -2.62 -3.49 20.76
C LEU A 13 -1.73 -2.36 20.23
N ALA A 14 -0.97 -1.65 21.05
CA ALA A 14 -0.06 -0.61 20.60
C ALA A 14 1.19 -1.18 19.91
N ILE A 15 1.73 -2.30 20.40
CA ILE A 15 2.80 -3.04 19.70
C ILE A 15 2.21 -3.80 18.51
N ALA A 16 1.02 -4.39 18.62
CA ALA A 16 0.31 -4.96 17.48
C ALA A 16 -0.06 -3.89 16.43
N ALA A 17 -0.33 -2.64 16.80
CA ALA A 17 -0.53 -1.54 15.84
C ALA A 17 0.77 -1.13 15.12
N VAL A 18 1.94 -1.38 15.72
CA VAL A 18 3.25 -1.25 15.07
C VAL A 18 3.63 -2.56 14.34
N PHE A 19 3.09 -3.71 14.79
CA PHE A 19 3.34 -5.06 14.28
C PHE A 19 2.22 -5.60 13.38
N THR A 20 1.05 -4.97 13.32
CA THR A 20 0.18 -5.31 12.20
C THR A 20 0.92 -4.86 10.96
N PRO A 21 1.36 -5.78 10.09
CA PRO A 21 1.51 -5.37 8.72
C PRO A 21 0.20 -4.67 8.38
N ALA A 22 0.24 -3.50 7.77
CA ALA A 22 -0.94 -2.80 7.29
C ALA A 22 -1.81 -3.66 6.34
N SER A 23 -1.49 -4.93 6.20
CA SER A 23 -2.14 -6.00 5.44
C SER A 23 -3.25 -6.75 6.21
N CYS A 24 -3.52 -6.45 7.48
CA CYS A 24 -4.45 -7.27 8.28
C CYS A 24 -5.93 -7.17 7.85
N LEU A 25 -6.27 -6.33 6.87
CA LEU A 25 -7.64 -6.18 6.35
C LEU A 25 -7.70 -6.05 4.82
N ALA A 26 -6.58 -6.15 4.11
CA ALA A 26 -6.58 -6.02 2.66
C ALA A 26 -6.87 -7.38 2.03
N GLN A 27 -7.90 -7.41 1.19
CA GLN A 27 -8.09 -8.48 0.22
C GLN A 27 -6.76 -8.72 -0.50
N SER A 28 -6.26 -9.98 -0.49
CA SER A 28 -5.05 -10.33 -1.21
C SER A 28 -5.32 -10.28 -2.71
N TYR A 29 -4.32 -9.83 -3.47
CA TYR A 29 -4.40 -9.74 -4.92
C TYR A 29 -3.24 -10.51 -5.56
N THR A 30 -3.51 -11.12 -6.70
CA THR A 30 -2.47 -11.48 -7.67
C THR A 30 -2.33 -10.34 -8.68
N ILE A 31 -1.13 -10.19 -9.26
CA ILE A 31 -0.86 -9.12 -10.23
C ILE A 31 -0.45 -9.72 -11.58
N THR A 32 -0.95 -9.10 -12.66
CA THR A 32 -0.55 -9.42 -14.04
C THR A 32 -0.46 -8.16 -14.87
N THR A 33 0.16 -8.22 -16.04
CA THR A 33 0.13 -7.14 -17.02
C THR A 33 -1.15 -7.25 -17.87
N ALA A 34 -1.98 -6.21 -17.87
CA ALA A 34 -3.21 -6.12 -18.67
C ALA A 34 -2.96 -5.49 -20.05
N ALA A 35 -2.06 -4.53 -20.15
CA ALA A 35 -1.70 -3.88 -21.40
C ALA A 35 -0.28 -3.32 -21.35
N GLY A 36 0.35 -3.14 -22.50
CA GLY A 36 1.73 -2.70 -22.61
C GLY A 36 2.72 -3.84 -22.39
N GLY A 37 4.01 -3.54 -22.35
CA GLY A 37 5.07 -4.53 -22.15
C GLY A 37 5.80 -4.95 -23.42
N ALA A 38 5.43 -4.39 -24.56
CA ALA A 38 6.25 -4.50 -25.77
C ALA A 38 7.64 -3.87 -25.58
N ASP A 39 8.59 -4.26 -26.42
CA ASP A 39 9.93 -3.68 -26.49
C ASP A 39 9.90 -2.14 -26.38
N PRO A 40 10.78 -1.49 -25.59
CA PRO A 40 10.86 -0.05 -25.43
C PRO A 40 11.04 0.74 -26.74
N HIS A 41 11.43 0.07 -27.82
CA HIS A 41 11.51 0.66 -29.15
C HIS A 41 10.16 0.78 -29.87
N PHE A 42 9.08 0.18 -29.36
CA PHE A 42 7.74 0.35 -29.92
C PHE A 42 7.16 1.72 -29.57
N LEU A 43 6.91 2.51 -30.60
CA LEU A 43 6.28 3.83 -30.47
C LEU A 43 4.87 3.72 -29.87
N ALA A 44 4.46 4.74 -29.13
CA ALA A 44 3.10 4.85 -28.65
C ALA A 44 2.10 4.72 -29.82
N GLY A 45 1.05 3.90 -29.63
CA GLY A 45 0.01 3.70 -30.63
C GLY A 45 0.22 2.50 -31.56
N THR A 46 1.26 1.70 -31.36
CA THR A 46 1.43 0.45 -32.10
C THR A 46 0.59 -0.68 -31.51
N GLY A 47 0.29 -1.68 -32.32
CA GLY A 47 -0.42 -2.89 -31.90
C GLY A 47 -1.94 -2.82 -31.96
N ASP A 48 -2.54 -1.81 -32.62
CA ASP A 48 -4.00 -1.75 -32.80
C ASP A 48 -4.53 -2.98 -33.55
N GLY A 49 -5.65 -3.53 -33.03
CA GLY A 49 -6.25 -4.77 -33.49
C GLY A 49 -5.61 -6.04 -32.95
N GLY A 50 -4.52 -5.94 -32.19
CA GLY A 50 -3.81 -7.04 -31.57
C GLY A 50 -4.04 -7.17 -30.05
N ALA A 51 -3.32 -8.11 -29.44
CA ALA A 51 -3.35 -8.32 -27.99
C ALA A 51 -2.77 -7.10 -27.24
N ALA A 52 -3.46 -6.62 -26.24
CA ALA A 52 -3.07 -5.44 -25.47
C ALA A 52 -1.71 -5.60 -24.77
N THR A 53 -1.35 -6.80 -24.33
CA THR A 53 -0.05 -7.12 -23.69
C THR A 53 1.14 -7.04 -24.65
N GLY A 54 0.90 -7.08 -25.97
CA GLY A 54 1.93 -6.91 -27.01
C GLY A 54 1.98 -5.50 -27.62
N ALA A 55 1.18 -4.57 -27.09
CA ALA A 55 1.08 -3.23 -27.66
C ALA A 55 2.09 -2.24 -27.03
N GLY A 56 2.54 -1.25 -27.83
CA GLY A 56 3.30 -0.10 -27.35
C GLY A 56 2.37 0.95 -26.75
N LEU A 57 2.41 1.17 -25.45
CA LEU A 57 1.64 2.24 -24.82
C LEU A 57 2.38 3.59 -24.85
N GLY A 58 3.72 3.56 -24.90
CA GLY A 58 4.52 4.78 -24.75
C GLY A 58 4.58 5.26 -23.29
N ASN A 59 5.31 6.35 -23.09
CA ASN A 59 5.50 6.95 -21.78
C ASN A 59 5.21 8.46 -21.87
N PRO A 60 4.52 9.09 -20.91
CA PRO A 60 3.94 8.48 -19.70
C PRO A 60 2.59 7.76 -19.95
N THR A 61 2.30 6.73 -19.14
CA THR A 61 0.95 6.19 -18.98
C THR A 61 0.33 6.88 -17.76
N ASN A 62 -0.52 7.87 -18.01
CA ASN A 62 -0.95 8.83 -16.98
C ASN A 62 -2.12 8.32 -16.16
N ASP A 63 -3.14 7.77 -16.83
CA ASP A 63 -4.39 7.41 -16.16
C ASP A 63 -5.12 6.27 -16.86
N VAL A 64 -6.02 5.64 -16.14
CA VAL A 64 -6.90 4.59 -16.62
C VAL A 64 -8.33 4.82 -16.16
N ALA A 65 -9.28 4.44 -17.02
CA ALA A 65 -10.71 4.39 -16.70
C ALA A 65 -11.34 3.12 -17.26
N ILE A 66 -12.42 2.66 -16.66
CA ILE A 66 -13.13 1.45 -17.11
C ILE A 66 -14.62 1.75 -17.24
N ASP A 67 -15.26 1.25 -18.30
CA ASP A 67 -16.69 1.38 -18.48
C ASP A 67 -17.44 0.17 -17.91
N THR A 68 -18.77 0.26 -17.86
CA THR A 68 -19.64 -0.81 -17.35
C THR A 68 -19.62 -2.07 -18.20
N ALA A 69 -19.16 -1.98 -19.45
CA ALA A 69 -18.97 -3.13 -20.34
C ALA A 69 -17.61 -3.82 -20.14
N GLY A 70 -16.75 -3.26 -19.28
CA GLY A 70 -15.41 -3.78 -18.98
C GLY A 70 -14.35 -3.35 -20.00
N ASN A 71 -14.59 -2.34 -20.83
CA ASN A 71 -13.53 -1.78 -21.65
C ASN A 71 -12.63 -0.88 -20.80
N LEU A 72 -11.33 -1.11 -20.89
CA LEU A 72 -10.31 -0.32 -20.22
C LEU A 72 -9.82 0.78 -21.15
N TYR A 73 -9.88 2.04 -20.72
CA TYR A 73 -9.33 3.19 -21.41
C TYR A 73 -8.02 3.61 -20.73
N ILE A 74 -7.02 3.96 -21.54
CA ILE A 74 -5.65 4.23 -21.08
C ILE A 74 -5.19 5.56 -21.70
N ALA A 75 -4.90 6.56 -20.86
CA ALA A 75 -4.27 7.80 -21.28
C ALA A 75 -2.75 7.59 -21.38
N THR A 76 -2.20 7.73 -22.56
CA THR A 76 -0.78 7.49 -22.79
C THR A 76 -0.19 8.41 -23.85
N GLY A 77 0.86 9.14 -23.52
CA GLY A 77 1.48 10.11 -24.45
C GLY A 77 0.45 11.11 -24.99
N ARG A 78 0.13 11.01 -26.27
CA ARG A 78 -0.86 11.85 -26.97
C ARG A 78 -2.11 11.09 -27.39
N LEU A 79 -2.33 9.89 -26.82
CA LEU A 79 -3.37 8.97 -27.24
C LEU A 79 -4.23 8.55 -26.07
N VAL A 80 -5.47 8.17 -26.37
CA VAL A 80 -6.28 7.33 -25.52
C VAL A 80 -6.48 5.99 -26.22
N ARG A 81 -6.00 4.92 -25.56
CA ARG A 81 -6.15 3.55 -26.04
C ARG A 81 -7.32 2.89 -25.32
N LYS A 82 -7.99 1.99 -26.02
CA LYS A 82 -9.07 1.18 -25.46
C LYS A 82 -8.70 -0.29 -25.56
N VAL A 83 -8.81 -1.02 -24.45
CA VAL A 83 -8.69 -2.49 -24.42
C VAL A 83 -10.08 -3.07 -24.19
N SER A 84 -10.54 -3.93 -25.10
CA SER A 84 -11.80 -4.64 -24.96
C SER A 84 -11.71 -5.72 -23.87
N PRO A 85 -12.85 -6.24 -23.34
CA PRO A 85 -12.85 -7.39 -22.42
C PRO A 85 -12.18 -8.65 -22.99
N SER A 86 -12.06 -8.75 -24.33
CA SER A 86 -11.33 -9.84 -25.00
C SER A 86 -9.82 -9.58 -25.09
N GLY A 87 -9.30 -8.47 -24.52
CA GLY A 87 -7.88 -8.15 -24.51
C GLY A 87 -7.35 -7.52 -25.80
N ILE A 88 -8.23 -7.10 -26.71
CA ILE A 88 -7.82 -6.44 -27.97
C ILE A 88 -7.72 -4.93 -27.74
N ILE A 89 -6.60 -4.32 -28.18
CA ILE A 89 -6.35 -2.90 -28.05
C ILE A 89 -6.63 -2.13 -29.34
N SER A 90 -7.10 -0.89 -29.20
CA SER A 90 -7.30 0.05 -30.30
C SER A 90 -7.08 1.49 -29.83
N THR A 91 -6.76 2.40 -30.75
CA THR A 91 -6.74 3.84 -30.48
C THR A 91 -8.14 4.42 -30.67
N VAL A 92 -8.66 5.12 -29.65
CA VAL A 92 -10.01 5.70 -29.67
C VAL A 92 -10.01 7.23 -29.69
N ALA A 93 -8.91 7.86 -29.26
CA ALA A 93 -8.75 9.30 -29.37
C ALA A 93 -7.26 9.67 -29.44
N GLY A 94 -6.96 10.81 -30.05
CA GLY A 94 -5.60 11.31 -30.22
C GLY A 94 -4.92 10.80 -31.50
N GLY A 95 -3.69 11.26 -31.71
CA GLY A 95 -2.85 10.87 -32.85
C GLY A 95 -3.01 11.71 -34.10
N GLY A 96 -3.99 12.61 -34.12
CA GLY A 96 -4.17 13.58 -35.21
C GLY A 96 -3.64 14.98 -34.85
N SER A 97 -3.98 15.95 -35.69
CA SER A 97 -3.64 17.37 -35.53
C SER A 97 -4.86 18.28 -35.40
N ASN A 98 -6.05 17.70 -35.30
CA ASN A 98 -7.29 18.50 -35.22
C ASN A 98 -7.56 18.89 -33.76
N ILE A 99 -7.56 20.19 -33.49
CA ILE A 99 -7.80 20.74 -32.13
C ILE A 99 -9.27 21.13 -31.90
N GLY A 100 -10.12 21.12 -32.96
CA GLY A 100 -11.51 21.55 -32.91
C GLY A 100 -12.48 20.50 -32.39
N ASP A 101 -13.73 20.92 -32.25
CA ASP A 101 -14.86 20.09 -31.82
C ASP A 101 -15.66 19.57 -33.02
N GLY A 102 -16.42 18.48 -32.83
CA GLY A 102 -17.34 17.90 -33.82
C GLY A 102 -16.71 16.93 -34.81
N GLY A 103 -15.39 16.69 -34.71
CA GLY A 103 -14.68 15.69 -35.50
C GLY A 103 -14.53 14.34 -34.81
N LEU A 104 -13.94 13.37 -35.54
CA LEU A 104 -13.58 12.08 -34.97
C LEU A 104 -12.47 12.23 -33.92
N ALA A 105 -12.66 11.65 -32.74
CA ALA A 105 -11.71 11.70 -31.63
C ALA A 105 -10.34 11.11 -31.99
N ALA A 106 -10.30 10.08 -32.84
CA ALA A 106 -9.06 9.45 -33.31
C ALA A 106 -8.22 10.38 -34.21
N GLN A 107 -8.78 11.53 -34.68
CA GLN A 107 -8.09 12.55 -35.46
C GLN A 107 -7.76 13.79 -34.62
N ALA A 108 -8.11 13.80 -33.35
CA ALA A 108 -7.88 14.93 -32.46
C ALA A 108 -6.39 15.03 -32.07
N GLU A 109 -5.93 16.25 -31.84
CA GLU A 109 -4.69 16.48 -31.10
C GLU A 109 -5.01 16.55 -29.60
N LEU A 110 -4.35 15.71 -28.81
CA LEU A 110 -4.59 15.56 -27.38
C LEU A 110 -3.28 15.47 -26.59
N LEU A 111 -3.32 15.95 -25.35
CA LEU A 111 -2.35 15.64 -24.31
C LEU A 111 -3.12 15.17 -23.06
N PRO A 112 -3.58 13.90 -23.04
CA PRO A 112 -4.46 13.39 -22.00
C PRO A 112 -3.73 13.24 -20.68
N THR A 113 -4.26 13.86 -19.61
CA THR A 113 -3.72 13.79 -18.25
C THR A 113 -4.59 12.95 -17.32
N ALA A 114 -5.92 12.93 -17.54
CA ALA A 114 -6.85 12.12 -16.74
C ALA A 114 -8.04 11.66 -17.61
N LEU A 115 -8.69 10.59 -17.16
CA LEU A 115 -9.84 9.97 -17.81
C LEU A 115 -10.98 9.73 -16.83
N ALA A 116 -12.21 9.83 -17.32
CA ALA A 116 -13.40 9.31 -16.65
C ALA A 116 -14.39 8.78 -17.70
N VAL A 117 -15.22 7.83 -17.34
CA VAL A 117 -16.27 7.30 -18.21
C VAL A 117 -17.60 7.37 -17.49
N ASP A 118 -18.65 7.90 -18.16
CA ASP A 118 -20.01 7.90 -17.59
C ASP A 118 -20.74 6.58 -17.84
N ALA A 119 -21.89 6.42 -17.18
CA ALA A 119 -22.71 5.21 -17.31
C ALA A 119 -23.26 4.99 -18.73
N ALA A 120 -23.29 6.03 -19.58
CA ALA A 120 -23.71 5.94 -20.98
C ALA A 120 -22.55 5.53 -21.91
N GLY A 121 -21.31 5.39 -21.37
CA GLY A 121 -20.12 5.04 -22.15
C GLY A 121 -19.45 6.22 -22.82
N ASN A 122 -19.79 7.47 -22.47
CA ASN A 122 -19.02 8.62 -22.96
C ASN A 122 -17.71 8.74 -22.18
N LEU A 123 -16.62 8.97 -22.90
CA LEU A 123 -15.29 9.15 -22.32
C LEU A 123 -14.99 10.65 -22.15
N PHE A 124 -14.61 11.03 -20.93
CA PHE A 124 -14.12 12.36 -20.58
C PHE A 124 -12.60 12.33 -20.49
N ILE A 125 -11.95 13.30 -21.11
CA ILE A 125 -10.49 13.40 -21.25
C ILE A 125 -10.07 14.78 -20.75
N ALA A 126 -9.27 14.84 -19.70
CA ALA A 126 -8.55 16.05 -19.34
C ALA A 126 -7.44 16.27 -20.36
N ASP A 127 -7.51 17.38 -21.08
CA ASP A 127 -6.63 17.72 -22.20
C ASP A 127 -5.88 19.01 -21.88
N SER A 128 -4.55 18.96 -21.87
CA SER A 128 -3.66 20.08 -21.58
C SER A 128 -2.82 20.48 -22.81
N THR A 129 -3.36 20.34 -24.02
CA THR A 129 -2.67 20.62 -25.27
C THR A 129 -2.37 22.12 -25.42
N PHE A 130 -1.13 22.47 -25.77
CA PHE A 130 -0.66 23.85 -26.03
C PHE A 130 -0.93 24.88 -24.92
N GLY A 131 -0.93 24.48 -23.66
CA GLY A 131 -1.19 25.40 -22.55
C GLY A 131 -2.66 25.80 -22.40
N VAL A 132 -3.56 25.24 -23.20
CA VAL A 132 -5.00 25.38 -23.06
C VAL A 132 -5.54 24.16 -22.32
N SER A 133 -5.93 24.35 -21.07
CA SER A 133 -6.54 23.29 -20.27
C SER A 133 -8.04 23.21 -20.52
N ARG A 134 -8.52 22.02 -20.88
CA ARG A 134 -9.94 21.76 -21.12
C ARG A 134 -10.30 20.31 -20.80
N VAL A 135 -11.58 20.02 -20.65
CA VAL A 135 -12.08 18.66 -20.62
C VAL A 135 -12.85 18.39 -21.91
N ARG A 136 -12.44 17.35 -22.61
CA ARG A 136 -13.07 16.87 -23.85
C ARG A 136 -13.96 15.68 -23.51
N LYS A 137 -15.07 15.58 -24.21
CA LYS A 137 -15.98 14.43 -24.18
C LYS A 137 -15.95 13.74 -25.55
N VAL A 138 -15.72 12.43 -25.54
CA VAL A 138 -15.92 11.57 -26.71
C VAL A 138 -17.22 10.80 -26.51
N ASP A 139 -18.16 10.96 -27.39
CA ASP A 139 -19.41 10.25 -27.34
C ASP A 139 -19.27 8.79 -27.85
N THR A 140 -20.32 8.02 -27.72
CA THR A 140 -20.36 6.60 -28.15
C THR A 140 -20.23 6.41 -29.67
N LYS A 141 -20.33 7.49 -30.46
CA LYS A 141 -20.08 7.50 -31.91
C LYS A 141 -18.63 7.89 -32.24
N GLY A 142 -17.81 8.20 -31.23
CA GLY A 142 -16.43 8.62 -31.39
C GLY A 142 -16.26 10.11 -31.75
N ILE A 143 -17.27 10.94 -31.57
CA ILE A 143 -17.21 12.38 -31.82
C ILE A 143 -16.70 13.10 -30.56
N ILE A 144 -15.70 13.97 -30.74
CA ILE A 144 -15.09 14.73 -29.66
C ILE A 144 -15.66 16.16 -29.58
N THR A 145 -15.95 16.59 -28.35
CA THR A 145 -16.43 17.96 -28.05
C THR A 145 -15.82 18.48 -26.75
N THR A 146 -15.69 19.79 -26.61
CA THR A 146 -15.28 20.43 -25.35
C THR A 146 -16.47 20.58 -24.41
N VAL A 147 -16.34 20.15 -23.14
CA VAL A 147 -17.40 20.25 -22.13
C VAL A 147 -17.06 21.20 -21.00
N ALA A 148 -15.77 21.50 -20.78
CA ALA A 148 -15.33 22.50 -19.83
C ALA A 148 -13.95 23.04 -20.20
N GLY A 149 -13.66 24.26 -19.81
CA GLY A 149 -12.38 24.92 -20.07
C GLY A 149 -12.29 25.47 -21.49
N GLY A 150 -11.08 25.85 -21.89
CA GLY A 150 -10.83 26.43 -23.22
C GLY A 150 -10.86 27.95 -23.26
N ALA A 151 -11.23 28.64 -22.16
CA ALA A 151 -11.04 30.06 -22.03
C ALA A 151 -9.55 30.39 -21.83
N GLY A 152 -9.09 31.50 -22.40
CA GLY A 152 -7.82 32.13 -22.03
C GLY A 152 -7.87 32.53 -20.54
N CYS A 153 -6.81 33.08 -19.96
CA CYS A 153 -6.61 33.28 -18.52
C CYS A 153 -7.80 33.92 -17.75
N CYS A 154 -7.75 33.67 -16.44
CA CYS A 154 -8.15 34.51 -15.30
C CYS A 154 -9.57 34.42 -14.75
N ALA A 155 -10.60 34.02 -15.47
CA ALA A 155 -11.96 33.93 -14.91
C ALA A 155 -12.32 32.47 -14.57
N LEU A 156 -12.47 32.17 -13.26
CA LEU A 156 -12.92 30.84 -12.82
C LEU A 156 -14.29 30.46 -13.40
N GLY A 157 -15.14 31.46 -13.65
CA GLY A 157 -16.40 31.30 -14.37
C GLY A 157 -17.50 30.61 -13.58
N ASP A 158 -17.42 30.61 -12.23
CA ASP A 158 -18.43 29.97 -11.38
C ASP A 158 -19.83 30.53 -11.64
N GLY A 159 -20.82 29.63 -11.75
CA GLY A 159 -22.20 29.95 -12.11
C GLY A 159 -22.42 30.19 -13.62
N GLY A 160 -21.36 30.18 -14.42
CA GLY A 160 -21.41 30.37 -15.87
C GLY A 160 -21.24 29.09 -16.67
N THR A 161 -21.23 29.28 -18.02
CA THR A 161 -21.06 28.16 -18.95
C THR A 161 -19.65 27.54 -18.82
N ALA A 162 -19.60 26.23 -18.62
CA ALA A 162 -18.37 25.51 -18.33
C ALA A 162 -17.29 25.63 -19.43
N THR A 163 -17.70 25.73 -20.72
CA THR A 163 -16.78 25.91 -21.85
C THR A 163 -16.19 27.32 -21.97
N ARG A 164 -16.62 28.25 -21.11
CA ARG A 164 -16.06 29.61 -21.01
C ARG A 164 -15.26 29.81 -19.71
N ALA A 165 -15.14 28.80 -18.90
CA ALA A 165 -14.36 28.87 -17.66
C ALA A 165 -12.88 28.67 -17.93
N TYR A 166 -12.04 29.32 -17.11
CA TYR A 166 -10.63 28.99 -17.03
C TYR A 166 -10.46 27.70 -16.18
N LEU A 167 -9.73 26.75 -16.72
CA LEU A 167 -9.23 25.61 -15.96
C LEU A 167 -7.70 25.73 -15.85
N ALA A 168 -7.20 25.58 -14.63
CA ALA A 168 -5.80 25.25 -14.42
C ALA A 168 -5.54 23.82 -14.91
N ILE A 169 -4.32 23.29 -14.79
CA ILE A 169 -4.03 21.93 -15.28
C ILE A 169 -4.95 20.92 -14.58
N PRO A 170 -5.86 20.24 -15.32
CA PRO A 170 -6.74 19.21 -14.79
C PRO A 170 -5.97 17.91 -14.65
N TYR A 171 -5.73 17.46 -13.39
CA TYR A 171 -4.98 16.26 -13.07
C TYR A 171 -5.86 15.04 -12.80
N GLY A 172 -7.12 15.23 -12.43
CA GLY A 172 -8.03 14.14 -12.10
C GLY A 172 -9.47 14.46 -12.50
N LEU A 173 -10.19 13.43 -12.93
CA LEU A 173 -11.60 13.50 -13.35
C LEU A 173 -12.42 12.43 -12.61
N ALA A 174 -13.68 12.76 -12.28
CA ALA A 174 -14.68 11.81 -11.86
C ALA A 174 -16.05 12.20 -12.39
N VAL A 175 -16.92 11.22 -12.64
CA VAL A 175 -18.31 11.45 -13.07
C VAL A 175 -19.23 10.71 -12.11
N ASP A 176 -20.24 11.40 -11.56
CA ASP A 176 -21.25 10.77 -10.72
C ASP A 176 -22.38 10.12 -11.55
N THR A 177 -23.25 9.37 -10.87
CA THR A 177 -24.39 8.69 -11.52
C THR A 177 -25.42 9.63 -12.12
N ALA A 178 -25.41 10.90 -11.76
CA ALA A 178 -26.25 11.95 -12.33
C ALA A 178 -25.60 12.63 -13.56
N GLY A 179 -24.37 12.24 -13.93
CA GLY A 179 -23.61 12.80 -15.05
C GLY A 179 -22.91 14.11 -14.71
N ASN A 180 -22.78 14.49 -13.44
CA ASN A 180 -21.96 15.64 -13.06
C ASN A 180 -20.49 15.25 -13.16
N LEU A 181 -19.70 16.12 -13.81
CA LEU A 181 -18.25 15.96 -13.94
C LEU A 181 -17.55 16.75 -12.84
N TYR A 182 -16.63 16.08 -12.13
CA TYR A 182 -15.73 16.69 -11.15
C TYR A 182 -14.32 16.72 -11.70
N ILE A 183 -13.63 17.85 -11.49
CA ILE A 183 -12.32 18.14 -12.07
C ILE A 183 -11.39 18.59 -10.94
N ALA A 184 -10.37 17.82 -10.65
CA ALA A 184 -9.26 18.23 -9.78
C ALA A 184 -8.27 19.03 -10.61
N GLN A 185 -8.07 20.30 -10.25
CA GLN A 185 -7.12 21.19 -10.95
C GLN A 185 -6.13 21.81 -9.97
N ALA A 186 -4.87 21.92 -10.38
CA ALA A 186 -3.81 22.49 -9.55
C ALA A 186 -2.73 23.16 -10.40
N PHE A 187 -2.64 24.48 -10.29
CA PHE A 187 -1.55 25.29 -10.85
C PHE A 187 -1.55 26.70 -10.25
N GLU A 188 -0.38 27.20 -9.83
CA GLU A 188 -0.16 28.59 -9.39
C GLU A 188 -1.20 29.13 -8.40
N GLY A 189 -1.55 28.35 -7.37
CA GLY A 189 -2.52 28.73 -6.33
C GLY A 189 -3.99 28.41 -6.65
N ASN A 190 -4.31 27.98 -7.88
CA ASN A 190 -5.65 27.53 -8.27
C ASN A 190 -5.86 26.05 -7.92
N ASN A 191 -5.79 25.70 -6.66
CA ASN A 191 -5.99 24.36 -6.13
C ASN A 191 -7.47 24.14 -5.82
N LEU A 192 -8.23 23.66 -6.79
CA LEU A 192 -9.69 23.61 -6.70
C LEU A 192 -10.23 22.24 -7.17
N ILE A 193 -11.39 21.88 -6.64
CA ILE A 193 -12.26 20.88 -7.24
C ILE A 193 -13.44 21.62 -7.87
N ARG A 194 -13.54 21.46 -9.20
CA ARG A 194 -14.63 22.07 -9.99
C ARG A 194 -15.69 21.02 -10.28
N LYS A 195 -16.93 21.44 -10.32
CA LYS A 195 -18.08 20.62 -10.74
C LYS A 195 -18.73 21.22 -11.95
N VAL A 196 -18.98 20.40 -12.99
CA VAL A 196 -19.82 20.75 -14.13
C VAL A 196 -21.13 19.98 -14.03
N SER A 197 -22.24 20.69 -13.99
CA SER A 197 -23.58 20.14 -13.96
C SER A 197 -24.44 20.84 -15.00
N ASN A 198 -25.05 20.11 -15.93
CA ASN A 198 -25.86 20.67 -17.02
C ASN A 198 -25.16 21.82 -17.77
N GLY A 199 -23.86 21.69 -18.01
CA GLY A 199 -23.06 22.70 -18.71
C GLY A 199 -22.67 23.93 -17.89
N ILE A 200 -23.06 24.03 -16.64
CA ILE A 200 -22.68 25.09 -15.70
C ILE A 200 -21.56 24.62 -14.79
N ILE A 201 -20.53 25.44 -14.60
CA ILE A 201 -19.39 25.12 -13.73
C ILE A 201 -19.48 25.86 -12.39
N SER A 202 -19.02 25.18 -11.33
CA SER A 202 -18.89 25.76 -9.98
C SER A 202 -17.70 25.19 -9.24
N THR A 203 -17.18 25.92 -8.25
CA THR A 203 -16.19 25.42 -7.29
C THR A 203 -16.90 24.69 -6.16
N VAL A 204 -16.50 23.45 -5.85
CA VAL A 204 -17.09 22.64 -4.78
C VAL A 204 -16.13 22.37 -3.62
N ALA A 205 -14.82 22.54 -3.84
CA ALA A 205 -13.82 22.52 -2.77
C ALA A 205 -12.59 23.34 -3.16
N GLY A 206 -11.89 23.86 -2.17
CA GLY A 206 -10.71 24.71 -2.37
C GLY A 206 -11.05 26.19 -2.54
N GLY A 207 -10.01 27.02 -2.67
CA GLY A 207 -10.13 28.46 -2.87
C GLY A 207 -10.13 29.30 -1.60
N GLY A 208 -10.25 28.67 -0.44
CA GLY A 208 -10.12 29.34 0.86
C GLY A 208 -8.73 29.22 1.47
N THR A 209 -8.60 29.69 2.71
CA THR A 209 -7.34 29.70 3.47
C THR A 209 -7.39 28.82 4.74
N ALA A 210 -8.58 28.31 5.09
CA ALA A 210 -8.76 27.49 6.28
C ALA A 210 -8.14 26.08 6.10
N SER A 211 -7.76 25.43 7.22
CA SER A 211 -7.34 24.02 7.21
C SER A 211 -8.44 23.09 6.70
N GLY A 212 -9.70 23.49 6.87
CA GLY A 212 -10.89 22.82 6.35
C GLY A 212 -11.39 21.66 7.19
N GLU A 213 -10.82 21.37 8.36
CA GLU A 213 -11.34 20.25 9.17
C GLU A 213 -12.70 20.59 9.78
N GLY A 214 -13.74 19.85 9.31
CA GLY A 214 -15.13 20.00 9.77
C GLY A 214 -15.83 21.26 9.24
N GLY A 215 -15.18 22.06 8.41
CA GLY A 215 -15.73 23.29 7.83
C GLY A 215 -16.22 23.12 6.39
N PRO A 216 -16.72 24.23 5.78
CA PRO A 216 -17.14 24.24 4.37
C PRO A 216 -15.96 23.95 3.44
N ALA A 217 -16.15 23.04 2.48
CA ALA A 217 -15.10 22.64 1.55
C ALA A 217 -14.60 23.79 0.66
N THR A 218 -15.48 24.74 0.29
CA THR A 218 -15.13 25.95 -0.49
C THR A 218 -14.31 26.96 0.30
N GLY A 219 -14.32 26.89 1.64
CA GLY A 219 -13.47 27.69 2.53
C GLY A 219 -12.10 27.05 2.82
N ALA A 220 -11.88 25.84 2.40
CA ALA A 220 -10.65 25.11 2.66
C ALA A 220 -9.52 25.47 1.68
N SER A 221 -8.29 25.44 2.18
CA SER A 221 -7.08 25.43 1.33
C SER A 221 -6.77 23.99 0.95
N LEU A 222 -6.65 23.70 -0.35
CA LEU A 222 -6.19 22.41 -0.88
C LEU A 222 -4.72 22.52 -1.29
N ALA A 223 -3.97 21.44 -1.06
CA ALA A 223 -2.55 21.37 -1.36
C ALA A 223 -2.28 20.47 -2.56
N ARG A 224 -2.35 21.04 -3.77
CA ARG A 224 -2.18 20.36 -5.07
C ARG A 224 -3.08 19.13 -5.20
N PRO A 225 -4.40 19.31 -5.39
CA PRO A 225 -5.32 18.20 -5.64
C PRO A 225 -5.03 17.59 -7.02
N THR A 226 -4.63 16.31 -7.04
CA THR A 226 -4.25 15.59 -8.26
C THR A 226 -5.26 14.52 -8.65
N GLY A 227 -5.96 13.93 -7.68
CA GLY A 227 -7.00 12.95 -7.92
C GLY A 227 -8.32 13.35 -7.29
N VAL A 228 -9.42 12.96 -7.90
CA VAL A 228 -10.78 13.09 -7.36
C VAL A 228 -11.60 11.85 -7.68
N ALA A 229 -12.35 11.37 -6.69
CA ALA A 229 -13.33 10.31 -6.84
C ALA A 229 -14.66 10.72 -6.22
N VAL A 230 -15.75 10.10 -6.66
CA VAL A 230 -17.10 10.31 -6.11
C VAL A 230 -17.75 8.97 -5.80
N ASP A 231 -18.29 8.82 -4.58
CA ASP A 231 -19.03 7.62 -4.21
C ASP A 231 -20.52 7.71 -4.62
N SER A 232 -21.25 6.61 -4.50
CA SER A 232 -22.67 6.54 -4.84
C SER A 232 -23.56 7.43 -3.96
N ALA A 233 -23.08 7.84 -2.79
CA ALA A 233 -23.77 8.77 -1.89
C ALA A 233 -23.53 10.24 -2.27
N GLY A 234 -22.58 10.52 -3.20
CA GLY A 234 -22.20 11.86 -3.64
C GLY A 234 -21.12 12.52 -2.77
N ASN A 235 -20.40 11.76 -1.95
CA ASN A 235 -19.21 12.28 -1.28
C ASN A 235 -18.03 12.27 -2.25
N LEU A 236 -17.17 13.30 -2.15
CA LEU A 236 -15.95 13.40 -2.93
C LEU A 236 -14.75 12.98 -2.08
N TYR A 237 -13.79 12.31 -2.72
CA TYR A 237 -12.49 11.99 -2.16
C TYR A 237 -11.42 12.65 -3.02
N ILE A 238 -10.50 13.38 -2.37
CA ILE A 238 -9.53 14.25 -3.04
C ILE A 238 -8.12 13.86 -2.59
N ALA A 239 -7.27 13.46 -3.52
CA ALA A 239 -5.86 13.25 -3.27
C ALA A 239 -5.12 14.59 -3.27
N GLU A 240 -4.60 15.00 -2.12
CA GLU A 240 -3.77 16.21 -1.96
C GLU A 240 -2.29 15.84 -1.94
N SER A 241 -1.63 15.84 -3.11
CA SER A 241 -0.27 15.32 -3.24
C SER A 241 0.76 16.08 -2.40
N TYR A 242 0.62 17.39 -2.23
CA TYR A 242 1.48 18.19 -1.36
C TYR A 242 0.94 18.30 0.08
N GLY A 243 -0.29 17.84 0.30
CA GLY A 243 -0.92 17.78 1.62
C GLY A 243 -0.68 16.46 2.36
N ASN A 244 -0.09 15.48 1.71
CA ASN A 244 0.15 14.12 2.23
C ASN A 244 -1.10 13.50 2.85
N ARG A 245 -2.25 13.67 2.18
CA ARG A 245 -3.53 13.18 2.69
C ARG A 245 -4.58 13.03 1.59
N VAL A 246 -5.56 12.20 1.86
CA VAL A 246 -6.81 12.13 1.11
C VAL A 246 -7.89 12.84 1.92
N ARG A 247 -8.59 13.79 1.30
CA ARG A 247 -9.71 14.51 1.92
C ARG A 247 -11.03 13.89 1.48
N LYS A 248 -12.02 13.99 2.37
CA LYS A 248 -13.42 13.66 2.07
C LYS A 248 -14.27 14.93 2.15
N VAL A 249 -15.03 15.20 1.10
CA VAL A 249 -16.08 16.23 1.11
C VAL A 249 -17.41 15.50 1.14
N SER A 250 -18.18 15.71 2.20
CA SER A 250 -19.51 15.14 2.32
C SER A 250 -20.47 15.74 1.28
N LYS A 251 -21.56 15.04 0.97
CA LYS A 251 -22.65 15.55 0.12
C LYS A 251 -23.17 16.94 0.55
N THR A 252 -23.05 17.27 1.83
CA THR A 252 -23.45 18.58 2.39
C THR A 252 -22.36 19.64 2.28
N GLY A 253 -21.21 19.34 1.69
CA GLY A 253 -20.11 20.28 1.47
C GLY A 253 -19.15 20.45 2.65
N THR A 254 -19.20 19.57 3.67
CA THR A 254 -18.25 19.58 4.78
C THR A 254 -17.01 18.78 4.40
N ILE A 255 -15.80 19.34 4.62
CA ILE A 255 -14.53 18.67 4.31
C ILE A 255 -13.84 18.18 5.58
N THR A 256 -13.30 16.95 5.51
CA THR A 256 -12.52 16.30 6.57
C THR A 256 -11.36 15.52 5.97
N THR A 257 -10.37 15.13 6.76
CA THR A 257 -9.32 14.20 6.35
C THR A 257 -9.85 12.76 6.41
N ALA A 258 -9.76 12.01 5.31
CA ALA A 258 -10.13 10.61 5.24
C ALA A 258 -8.94 9.69 5.58
N ALA A 259 -7.73 10.03 5.13
CA ALA A 259 -6.51 9.26 5.40
C ALA A 259 -5.26 10.12 5.25
N GLY A 260 -4.24 9.84 6.06
CA GLY A 260 -2.87 10.34 5.86
C GLY A 260 -2.12 9.35 4.96
N ILE A 261 -1.76 9.78 3.75
CA ILE A 261 -0.95 9.01 2.79
C ILE A 261 0.05 9.99 2.19
N GLU A 262 1.31 9.62 2.17
CA GLU A 262 2.36 10.46 1.60
C GLU A 262 2.18 10.63 0.10
N SER A 263 2.22 11.88 -0.37
CA SER A 263 2.12 12.26 -1.78
C SER A 263 1.08 11.48 -2.60
N PRO A 264 -0.21 11.39 -2.16
CA PRO A 264 -1.23 10.64 -2.91
C PRO A 264 -1.42 11.30 -4.27
N TRP A 265 -1.34 10.51 -5.34
CA TRP A 265 -1.47 11.02 -6.71
C TRP A 265 -2.87 10.83 -7.25
N HIS A 266 -3.38 9.61 -7.20
CA HIS A 266 -4.73 9.30 -7.66
C HIS A 266 -5.51 8.57 -6.55
N VAL A 267 -6.84 8.67 -6.61
CA VAL A 267 -7.75 8.00 -5.68
C VAL A 267 -8.99 7.52 -6.44
N THR A 268 -9.46 6.33 -6.10
CA THR A 268 -10.77 5.83 -6.51
C THR A 268 -11.49 5.18 -5.32
N VAL A 269 -12.81 4.99 -5.40
CA VAL A 269 -13.63 4.50 -4.30
C VAL A 269 -14.54 3.37 -4.78
N ASP A 270 -14.63 2.28 -4.02
CA ASP A 270 -15.56 1.18 -4.30
C ASP A 270 -16.94 1.40 -3.65
N ALA A 271 -17.88 0.49 -3.95
CA ALA A 271 -19.24 0.55 -3.42
C ALA A 271 -19.31 0.35 -1.89
N ALA A 272 -18.30 -0.26 -1.27
CA ALA A 272 -18.18 -0.42 0.18
C ALA A 272 -17.58 0.82 0.87
N GLY A 273 -17.10 1.79 0.09
CA GLY A 273 -16.44 3.00 0.58
C GLY A 273 -14.96 2.84 0.85
N ASN A 274 -14.33 1.76 0.41
CA ASN A 274 -12.88 1.62 0.47
C ASN A 274 -12.23 2.53 -0.58
N LEU A 275 -11.14 3.20 -0.20
CA LEU A 275 -10.36 4.03 -1.11
C LEU A 275 -9.14 3.26 -1.59
N TYR A 276 -8.88 3.32 -2.88
CA TYR A 276 -7.68 2.80 -3.51
C TYR A 276 -6.83 3.99 -3.96
N VAL A 277 -5.60 4.07 -3.49
CA VAL A 277 -4.74 5.25 -3.65
C VAL A 277 -3.40 4.83 -4.21
N THR A 278 -2.91 5.56 -5.21
CA THR A 278 -1.55 5.44 -5.73
C THR A 278 -0.72 6.61 -5.21
N PRO A 279 0.26 6.39 -4.32
CA PRO A 279 1.24 7.42 -3.95
C PRO A 279 2.25 7.66 -5.08
N LEU A 280 2.70 8.91 -5.26
CA LEU A 280 3.55 9.28 -6.40
C LEU A 280 4.96 8.67 -6.34
N TYR A 281 5.52 8.46 -5.13
CA TYR A 281 6.91 8.09 -4.92
C TYR A 281 7.12 6.75 -4.19
N ASP A 282 6.05 6.03 -3.85
CA ASP A 282 6.10 4.88 -2.93
C ASP A 282 6.07 3.53 -3.67
N ALA A 283 6.00 3.52 -4.99
CA ALA A 283 5.93 2.30 -5.82
C ALA A 283 4.93 1.25 -5.28
N THR A 284 3.82 1.69 -4.65
CA THR A 284 2.79 0.85 -4.04
C THR A 284 1.38 1.29 -4.42
N VAL A 285 0.41 0.42 -4.15
CA VAL A 285 -1.02 0.75 -4.14
C VAL A 285 -1.56 0.57 -2.73
N ARG A 286 -2.20 1.60 -2.20
CA ARG A 286 -2.76 1.63 -0.84
C ARG A 286 -4.26 1.44 -0.87
N LEU A 287 -4.78 0.65 0.06
CA LEU A 287 -6.20 0.52 0.37
C LEU A 287 -6.49 1.19 1.70
N VAL A 288 -7.51 2.03 1.75
CA VAL A 288 -8.02 2.64 2.98
C VAL A 288 -9.45 2.18 3.21
N THR A 289 -9.72 1.53 4.32
CA THR A 289 -11.07 1.12 4.67
C THR A 289 -11.90 2.31 5.20
N PRO A 290 -13.24 2.23 5.21
CA PRO A 290 -14.09 3.25 5.84
C PRO A 290 -13.78 3.51 7.32
N ALA A 291 -13.21 2.54 8.02
CA ALA A 291 -12.73 2.67 9.39
C ALA A 291 -11.38 3.39 9.52
N GLY A 292 -10.75 3.77 8.39
CA GLY A 292 -9.46 4.47 8.36
C GLY A 292 -8.23 3.58 8.41
N ALA A 293 -8.38 2.24 8.38
CA ALA A 293 -7.23 1.34 8.29
C ALA A 293 -6.59 1.41 6.90
N ILE A 294 -5.26 1.56 6.86
CA ILE A 294 -4.47 1.66 5.62
C ILE A 294 -3.63 0.41 5.45
N SER A 295 -3.67 -0.18 4.25
CA SER A 295 -2.86 -1.35 3.89
C SER A 295 -2.28 -1.23 2.49
N THR A 296 -1.15 -1.90 2.24
CA THR A 296 -0.60 -2.07 0.88
C THR A 296 -1.27 -3.27 0.23
N ILE A 297 -1.81 -3.10 -0.98
CA ILE A 297 -2.43 -4.18 -1.76
C ILE A 297 -1.59 -4.58 -2.98
N ALA A 298 -0.66 -3.75 -3.41
CA ALA A 298 0.32 -4.07 -4.45
C ALA A 298 1.57 -3.21 -4.29
N GLY A 299 2.67 -3.70 -4.82
CA GLY A 299 3.99 -3.07 -4.73
C GLY A 299 4.76 -3.50 -3.48
N ASP A 300 6.05 -3.81 -3.65
CA ASP A 300 6.99 -4.11 -2.56
C ASP A 300 7.79 -2.88 -2.12
N GLY A 301 7.49 -1.70 -2.71
CA GLY A 301 8.19 -0.44 -2.48
C GLY A 301 9.44 -0.26 -3.34
N THR A 302 9.82 -1.24 -4.16
CA THR A 302 10.92 -1.09 -5.13
C THR A 302 10.42 -0.60 -6.47
N HIS A 303 11.15 0.37 -7.06
CA HIS A 303 10.85 0.85 -8.41
C HIS A 303 11.31 -0.18 -9.44
N GLY A 304 10.42 -0.54 -10.36
CA GLY A 304 10.72 -1.48 -11.43
C GLY A 304 9.52 -2.27 -11.92
N PHE A 305 9.80 -3.39 -12.57
CA PHE A 305 8.78 -4.30 -13.09
C PHE A 305 9.10 -5.75 -12.74
N SER A 306 8.25 -6.35 -11.94
CA SER A 306 8.33 -7.79 -11.60
C SER A 306 6.98 -8.33 -11.10
N GLY A 307 6.93 -9.60 -10.78
CA GLY A 307 5.87 -10.21 -9.97
C GLY A 307 4.64 -10.66 -10.74
N ASP A 308 4.60 -10.60 -12.09
CA ASP A 308 3.45 -11.09 -12.86
C ASP A 308 3.14 -12.57 -12.57
N GLY A 309 1.85 -12.84 -12.30
CA GLY A 309 1.36 -14.16 -11.90
C GLY A 309 1.50 -14.47 -10.40
N GLY A 310 2.17 -13.58 -9.63
CA GLY A 310 2.41 -13.74 -8.20
C GLY A 310 1.55 -12.83 -7.31
N PRO A 311 1.81 -12.86 -5.98
CA PRO A 311 1.20 -11.94 -5.04
C PRO A 311 1.53 -10.48 -5.37
N ALA A 312 0.51 -9.64 -5.44
CA ALA A 312 0.67 -8.25 -5.87
C ALA A 312 1.57 -7.42 -4.92
N THR A 313 1.60 -7.76 -3.63
CA THR A 313 2.45 -7.10 -2.61
C THR A 313 3.93 -7.46 -2.71
N LEU A 314 4.29 -8.45 -3.52
CA LEU A 314 5.69 -8.84 -3.80
C LEU A 314 6.16 -8.39 -5.19
N ALA A 315 5.34 -7.66 -5.91
CA ALA A 315 5.67 -7.15 -7.23
C ALA A 315 6.36 -5.80 -7.14
N ALA A 316 7.35 -5.54 -8.00
CA ALA A 316 7.86 -4.19 -8.19
C ALA A 316 6.92 -3.41 -9.12
N LEU A 317 6.59 -2.18 -8.72
CA LEU A 317 5.90 -1.16 -9.51
C LEU A 317 6.85 0.01 -9.72
N ASP A 318 6.78 0.70 -10.86
CA ASP A 318 7.74 1.80 -11.05
C ASP A 318 7.16 3.16 -10.59
N ARG A 319 6.06 3.56 -11.14
CA ARG A 319 5.40 4.83 -10.78
C ARG A 319 3.89 4.65 -10.98
N PRO A 320 3.22 3.97 -10.04
CA PRO A 320 1.78 3.79 -10.14
C PRO A 320 1.08 5.15 -10.16
N ALA A 321 0.40 5.47 -11.25
CA ALA A 321 -0.24 6.75 -11.49
C ALA A 321 -1.77 6.62 -11.37
N GLY A 322 -2.49 6.51 -12.50
CA GLY A 322 -3.93 6.33 -12.48
C GLY A 322 -4.38 4.97 -11.97
N ILE A 323 -5.57 4.91 -11.39
CA ILE A 323 -6.16 3.68 -10.84
C ILE A 323 -7.66 3.62 -11.12
N ALA A 324 -8.15 2.49 -11.59
CA ALA A 324 -9.56 2.27 -11.88
C ALA A 324 -10.04 0.92 -11.33
N LEU A 325 -11.32 0.89 -10.90
CA LEU A 325 -11.96 -0.32 -10.37
C LEU A 325 -12.84 -0.96 -11.43
N GLY A 326 -12.54 -2.20 -11.74
CA GLY A 326 -13.38 -3.05 -12.57
C GLY A 326 -14.44 -3.81 -11.75
N SER A 327 -15.28 -4.58 -12.46
CA SER A 327 -16.22 -5.48 -11.79
C SER A 327 -15.47 -6.56 -10.99
N LYS A 328 -16.16 -7.16 -10.02
CA LYS A 328 -15.62 -8.26 -9.19
C LYS A 328 -14.34 -7.92 -8.41
N GLY A 329 -14.14 -6.66 -8.08
CA GLY A 329 -12.97 -6.20 -7.31
C GLY A 329 -11.66 -6.13 -8.09
N LEU A 330 -11.68 -6.21 -9.42
CA LEU A 330 -10.51 -5.98 -10.25
C LEU A 330 -10.00 -4.55 -10.07
N VAL A 331 -8.67 -4.38 -9.97
CA VAL A 331 -8.05 -3.06 -9.88
C VAL A 331 -7.03 -2.92 -11.01
N TYR A 332 -7.21 -1.91 -11.84
CA TYR A 332 -6.29 -1.56 -12.92
C TYR A 332 -5.42 -0.39 -12.50
N VAL A 333 -4.11 -0.51 -12.67
CA VAL A 333 -3.13 0.49 -12.26
C VAL A 333 -2.27 0.87 -13.46
N ALA A 334 -2.26 2.15 -13.82
CA ALA A 334 -1.30 2.69 -14.77
C ALA A 334 0.08 2.68 -14.11
N ASP A 335 0.99 1.90 -14.65
CA ASP A 335 2.35 1.74 -14.13
C ASP A 335 3.34 2.30 -15.17
N ALA A 336 3.82 3.50 -14.90
CA ALA A 336 4.65 4.25 -15.83
C ALA A 336 6.13 3.98 -15.58
N THR A 337 6.64 2.84 -16.06
CA THR A 337 8.10 2.58 -16.01
C THR A 337 8.87 3.58 -16.89
N SER A 338 10.08 3.90 -16.49
CA SER A 338 10.99 4.76 -17.26
C SER A 338 11.26 4.14 -18.65
N GLY A 339 10.43 4.52 -19.65
CA GLY A 339 10.52 4.10 -21.04
C GLY A 339 9.44 3.15 -21.53
N ILE A 340 8.75 2.37 -20.69
CA ILE A 340 7.74 1.40 -21.10
C ILE A 340 6.47 1.59 -20.28
N GLY A 341 5.42 2.16 -20.87
CA GLY A 341 4.11 2.26 -20.23
C GLY A 341 3.44 0.88 -20.11
N ARG A 342 2.87 0.60 -18.95
CA ARG A 342 2.09 -0.61 -18.68
C ARG A 342 0.81 -0.30 -17.92
N VAL A 343 -0.15 -1.20 -18.01
CA VAL A 343 -1.26 -1.27 -17.07
C VAL A 343 -1.18 -2.62 -16.36
N ARG A 344 -1.10 -2.56 -15.04
CA ARG A 344 -1.12 -3.73 -14.18
C ARG A 344 -2.55 -4.02 -13.74
N LEU A 345 -2.91 -5.30 -13.73
CA LEU A 345 -4.20 -5.78 -13.25
C LEU A 345 -3.99 -6.53 -11.93
N LEU A 346 -4.63 -6.04 -10.89
CA LEU A 346 -4.77 -6.75 -9.63
C LEU A 346 -6.08 -7.53 -9.67
N THR A 347 -5.97 -8.83 -9.56
CA THR A 347 -7.12 -9.71 -9.46
C THR A 347 -7.27 -10.13 -8.00
N PRO A 348 -8.44 -9.92 -7.36
CA PRO A 348 -8.67 -10.46 -6.04
C PRO A 348 -8.31 -11.93 -6.02
N ALA A 349 -7.50 -12.34 -5.06
CA ALA A 349 -7.30 -13.77 -4.84
C ALA A 349 -8.69 -14.38 -4.61
N ALA A 350 -9.02 -15.39 -5.39
CA ALA A 350 -10.32 -16.03 -5.27
C ALA A 350 -10.54 -16.48 -3.82
N PRO A 351 -11.73 -16.28 -3.25
CA PRO A 351 -12.10 -17.02 -2.05
C PRO A 351 -11.83 -18.51 -2.34
N PRO A 352 -11.31 -19.28 -1.40
CA PRO A 352 -10.94 -20.65 -1.63
C PRO A 352 -12.16 -21.43 -2.17
N THR A 353 -12.13 -21.74 -3.45
CA THR A 353 -13.14 -22.57 -4.10
C THR A 353 -12.88 -24.04 -3.75
N GLY A 354 -12.87 -24.39 -2.45
CA GLY A 354 -12.76 -25.79 -2.00
C GLY A 354 -11.50 -26.54 -2.46
N GLY A 355 -10.54 -25.86 -3.07
CA GLY A 355 -9.25 -26.44 -3.49
C GLY A 355 -8.33 -26.67 -2.29
N LYS A 356 -7.47 -27.69 -2.35
CA LYS A 356 -6.42 -27.89 -1.34
C LYS A 356 -5.51 -26.67 -1.27
N PRO A 357 -5.00 -26.33 -0.07
CA PRO A 357 -4.02 -25.27 0.06
C PRO A 357 -2.74 -25.57 -0.71
N SER A 358 -2.08 -24.52 -1.20
CA SER A 358 -0.74 -24.65 -1.78
C SER A 358 0.16 -23.53 -1.25
N ILE A 359 1.44 -23.87 -1.01
CA ILE A 359 2.46 -22.92 -0.60
C ILE A 359 3.27 -22.53 -1.84
N THR A 360 3.42 -21.25 -2.10
CA THR A 360 4.15 -20.73 -3.27
C THR A 360 5.64 -21.03 -3.14
N SER A 361 6.34 -21.23 -4.25
CA SER A 361 7.81 -21.34 -4.25
C SER A 361 8.45 -20.06 -3.70
N GLY A 362 9.35 -20.19 -2.72
CA GLY A 362 9.88 -19.03 -1.98
C GLY A 362 8.90 -18.37 -1.02
N GLY A 363 7.71 -18.94 -0.85
CA GLY A 363 6.61 -18.34 -0.08
C GLY A 363 6.70 -18.51 1.44
N ILE A 364 7.81 -19.03 1.98
CA ILE A 364 8.02 -19.04 3.44
C ILE A 364 9.25 -18.22 3.77
N VAL A 365 9.04 -17.17 4.56
CA VAL A 365 10.09 -16.27 5.05
C VAL A 365 9.90 -16.03 6.54
N SER A 366 10.95 -15.63 7.27
CA SER A 366 10.76 -15.04 8.60
C SER A 366 9.88 -13.80 8.49
N ALA A 367 9.14 -13.45 9.55
CA ALA A 367 8.25 -12.29 9.51
C ALA A 367 8.98 -11.08 8.92
N SER A 368 8.37 -10.45 7.90
CA SER A 368 9.00 -9.49 7.00
C SER A 368 9.63 -8.30 7.72
N ALA A 369 8.96 -7.82 8.77
CA ALA A 369 9.47 -6.75 9.62
C ALA A 369 10.78 -7.09 10.37
N PHE A 370 11.27 -8.34 10.32
CA PHE A 370 12.47 -8.82 11.02
C PHE A 370 13.56 -9.34 10.08
N GLY A 371 13.48 -9.06 8.76
CA GLY A 371 14.55 -9.33 7.81
C GLY A 371 14.23 -10.26 6.65
N GLN A 372 13.03 -10.85 6.57
CA GLN A 372 12.60 -11.73 5.46
C GLN A 372 13.57 -12.90 5.17
N PHE A 373 14.14 -13.50 6.19
CA PHE A 373 15.08 -14.61 6.00
C PHE A 373 14.40 -15.82 5.38
N THR A 374 15.07 -16.48 4.46
CA THR A 374 14.61 -17.71 3.78
C THR A 374 14.85 -19.00 4.60
N SER A 375 15.44 -18.89 5.79
CA SER A 375 15.56 -19.93 6.80
C SER A 375 14.84 -19.52 8.07
N ILE A 376 14.42 -20.48 8.88
CA ILE A 376 13.63 -20.26 10.09
C ILE A 376 14.33 -20.89 11.31
N ALA A 377 13.84 -20.57 12.50
CA ALA A 377 14.31 -21.18 13.76
C ALA A 377 13.14 -21.46 14.71
N PRO A 378 13.28 -22.37 15.68
CA PRO A 378 12.28 -22.58 16.72
C PRO A 378 11.94 -21.26 17.44
N GLY A 379 10.65 -21.00 17.64
CA GLY A 379 10.14 -19.77 18.26
C GLY A 379 10.05 -18.56 17.33
N THR A 380 10.57 -18.63 16.08
CA THR A 380 10.49 -17.54 15.10
C THR A 380 9.07 -17.40 14.56
N TRP A 381 8.63 -16.17 14.36
CA TRP A 381 7.46 -15.86 13.55
C TRP A 381 7.80 -15.93 12.06
N ILE A 382 6.93 -16.57 11.28
CA ILE A 382 7.08 -16.75 9.83
C ILE A 382 5.82 -16.31 9.10
N GLU A 383 5.99 -15.89 7.86
CA GLU A 383 4.93 -15.63 6.90
C GLU A 383 4.96 -16.73 5.85
N ILE A 384 3.80 -17.32 5.60
CA ILE A 384 3.58 -18.39 4.62
C ILE A 384 2.65 -17.85 3.56
N TYR A 385 3.12 -17.71 2.34
CA TYR A 385 2.37 -17.25 1.19
C TYR A 385 1.96 -18.39 0.28
N GLY A 386 0.74 -18.29 -0.26
CA GLY A 386 0.22 -19.36 -1.09
C GLY A 386 -1.18 -19.08 -1.63
N SER A 387 -1.92 -20.13 -1.94
CA SER A 387 -3.33 -20.05 -2.31
C SER A 387 -4.16 -21.04 -1.51
N ASN A 388 -5.44 -20.72 -1.28
CA ASN A 388 -6.38 -21.51 -0.48
C ASN A 388 -5.87 -21.83 0.94
N LEU A 389 -5.01 -20.99 1.50
CA LEU A 389 -4.40 -21.22 2.82
C LEU A 389 -5.41 -21.08 3.96
N ALA A 390 -6.50 -20.35 3.77
CA ALA A 390 -7.63 -20.26 4.69
C ALA A 390 -8.92 -19.94 3.92
N ALA A 391 -10.07 -20.17 4.55
CA ALA A 391 -11.39 -19.77 4.02
C ALA A 391 -11.66 -18.29 4.27
N ASP A 392 -11.20 -17.78 5.42
CA ASP A 392 -11.49 -16.45 5.93
C ASP A 392 -10.21 -15.66 6.18
N THR A 393 -10.38 -14.37 6.47
CA THR A 393 -9.27 -13.48 6.82
C THR A 393 -9.50 -12.95 8.23
N ARG A 394 -8.63 -13.34 9.16
CA ARG A 394 -8.61 -12.80 10.52
C ARG A 394 -7.30 -13.07 11.26
N SER A 395 -7.05 -12.28 12.28
CA SER A 395 -6.06 -12.60 13.33
C SER A 395 -6.70 -13.34 14.49
N TRP A 396 -5.86 -13.92 15.36
CA TRP A 396 -6.34 -14.44 16.64
C TRP A 396 -6.96 -13.33 17.51
N GLY A 397 -7.85 -13.75 18.42
CA GLY A 397 -8.41 -12.89 19.47
C GLY A 397 -8.25 -13.55 20.84
N GLY A 398 -8.60 -12.85 21.90
CA GLY A 398 -8.49 -13.39 23.26
C GLY A 398 -9.27 -14.68 23.49
N GLY A 399 -10.34 -14.93 22.73
CA GLY A 399 -11.14 -16.15 22.78
C GLY A 399 -10.49 -17.37 22.11
N ASP A 400 -9.46 -17.18 21.30
CA ASP A 400 -8.75 -18.28 20.62
C ASP A 400 -7.68 -18.93 21.51
N PHE A 401 -7.28 -18.25 22.60
CA PHE A 401 -6.28 -18.74 23.53
C PHE A 401 -6.83 -19.77 24.50
N ASN A 402 -6.08 -20.84 24.73
CA ASN A 402 -6.34 -21.77 25.81
C ASN A 402 -5.42 -21.44 27.02
N GLY A 403 -5.92 -20.61 27.93
CA GLY A 403 -5.13 -20.05 29.01
C GLY A 403 -4.01 -19.15 28.47
N VAL A 404 -2.76 -19.57 28.65
CA VAL A 404 -1.57 -18.85 28.17
C VAL A 404 -1.11 -19.32 26.78
N ASN A 405 -1.75 -20.35 26.22
CA ASN A 405 -1.31 -20.97 24.97
C ASN A 405 -2.04 -20.34 23.77
N ALA A 406 -1.27 -19.92 22.78
CA ALA A 406 -1.76 -19.43 21.50
C ALA A 406 -2.43 -20.56 20.69
N PRO A 407 -3.36 -20.23 19.79
CA PRO A 407 -4.05 -21.22 18.98
C PRO A 407 -3.12 -21.91 17.98
N THR A 408 -3.33 -23.19 17.76
CA THR A 408 -2.70 -23.96 16.66
C THR A 408 -3.66 -24.18 15.49
N SER A 409 -4.88 -23.67 15.59
CA SER A 409 -5.89 -23.67 14.54
C SER A 409 -6.69 -22.38 14.60
N LEU A 410 -6.96 -21.77 13.44
CA LEU A 410 -7.90 -20.68 13.26
C LEU A 410 -8.86 -21.07 12.13
N ASP A 411 -10.16 -21.13 12.44
CA ASP A 411 -11.26 -21.46 11.51
C ASP A 411 -10.98 -22.72 10.65
N GLY A 412 -10.38 -23.75 11.27
CA GLY A 412 -10.04 -24.99 10.59
C GLY A 412 -8.74 -24.98 9.78
N THR A 413 -8.06 -23.82 9.69
CA THR A 413 -6.71 -23.73 9.14
C THR A 413 -5.69 -24.13 10.20
N THR A 414 -4.75 -25.00 9.82
CA THR A 414 -3.62 -25.42 10.65
C THR A 414 -2.33 -25.45 9.81
N VAL A 415 -1.19 -25.31 10.49
CA VAL A 415 0.13 -25.48 9.87
C VAL A 415 0.95 -26.44 10.71
N THR A 416 1.64 -27.37 10.07
CA THR A 416 2.65 -28.20 10.72
C THR A 416 4.04 -27.92 10.16
N ILE A 417 5.05 -27.89 11.02
CA ILE A 417 6.46 -27.67 10.69
C ILE A 417 7.26 -28.80 11.32
N GLY A 418 7.94 -29.62 10.50
CA GLY A 418 8.61 -30.84 10.99
C GLY A 418 7.66 -31.78 11.71
N GLY A 419 6.40 -31.83 11.29
CA GLY A 419 5.35 -32.66 11.90
C GLY A 419 4.74 -32.08 13.19
N GLN A 420 5.22 -30.93 13.68
CA GLN A 420 4.69 -30.29 14.90
C GLN A 420 3.71 -29.16 14.55
N PRO A 421 2.60 -28.99 15.31
CA PRO A 421 1.64 -27.92 15.06
C PRO A 421 2.24 -26.55 15.38
N ALA A 422 2.21 -25.64 14.42
CA ALA A 422 2.60 -24.25 14.57
C ALA A 422 1.48 -23.44 15.25
N PHE A 423 1.82 -22.35 15.91
CA PHE A 423 0.86 -21.42 16.53
C PHE A 423 0.49 -20.35 15.51
N LEU A 424 -0.80 -20.11 15.29
CA LEU A 424 -1.28 -19.21 14.25
C LEU A 424 -1.67 -17.85 14.85
N ASP A 425 -1.17 -16.76 14.25
CA ASP A 425 -1.57 -15.38 14.57
C ASP A 425 -2.57 -14.83 13.57
N TYR A 426 -2.37 -15.16 12.27
CA TYR A 426 -3.15 -14.60 11.19
C TYR A 426 -3.38 -15.64 10.10
N ILE A 427 -4.56 -15.63 9.53
CA ILE A 427 -4.94 -16.43 8.37
C ILE A 427 -5.62 -15.57 7.31
N SER A 428 -5.39 -15.90 6.05
CA SER A 428 -6.13 -15.41 4.88
C SER A 428 -6.01 -16.43 3.75
N PRO A 429 -6.78 -16.32 2.66
CA PRO A 429 -6.63 -17.19 1.51
C PRO A 429 -5.22 -17.22 0.90
N GLY A 430 -4.48 -16.10 1.03
CA GLY A 430 -3.14 -15.92 0.44
C GLY A 430 -1.98 -15.98 1.41
N GLN A 431 -2.22 -15.88 2.74
CA GLN A 431 -1.17 -15.78 3.74
C GLN A 431 -1.58 -16.41 5.07
N VAL A 432 -0.61 -17.07 5.70
CA VAL A 432 -0.71 -17.50 7.11
C VAL A 432 0.52 -16.96 7.85
N VAL A 433 0.32 -16.34 9.02
CA VAL A 433 1.39 -15.97 9.94
C VAL A 433 1.41 -16.99 11.07
N ALA A 434 2.55 -17.63 11.25
CA ALA A 434 2.70 -18.73 12.21
C ALA A 434 3.99 -18.63 13.02
N GLN A 435 3.96 -19.10 14.26
CA GLN A 435 5.15 -19.27 15.07
C GLN A 435 5.65 -20.72 14.99
N VAL A 436 6.95 -20.86 14.73
CA VAL A 436 7.62 -22.17 14.66
C VAL A 436 7.65 -22.82 16.05
N PRO A 437 7.17 -24.06 16.22
CA PRO A 437 7.21 -24.75 17.52
C PRO A 437 8.64 -24.93 18.07
N SER A 438 8.79 -24.89 19.38
CA SER A 438 10.10 -25.02 20.06
C SER A 438 10.80 -26.37 19.81
N GLY A 439 10.03 -27.42 19.54
CA GLY A 439 10.58 -28.78 19.36
C GLY A 439 10.93 -29.15 17.93
N VAL A 440 10.84 -28.22 16.97
CA VAL A 440 11.18 -28.49 15.58
C VAL A 440 12.69 -28.73 15.43
N PRO A 441 13.13 -29.86 14.86
CA PRO A 441 14.54 -30.16 14.68
C PRO A 441 15.19 -29.20 13.67
N THR A 442 16.50 -28.98 13.83
CA THR A 442 17.30 -28.29 12.81
C THR A 442 17.47 -29.12 11.56
N GLY A 443 17.81 -28.49 10.43
CA GLY A 443 17.93 -29.11 9.11
C GLY A 443 16.73 -28.86 8.23
N GLN A 444 16.57 -29.64 7.17
CA GLN A 444 15.46 -29.50 6.23
C GLN A 444 14.18 -30.07 6.84
N GLN A 445 13.16 -29.24 6.94
CA GLN A 445 11.86 -29.60 7.54
C GLN A 445 10.72 -29.32 6.58
N ALA A 446 9.70 -30.19 6.61
CA ALA A 446 8.48 -30.00 5.83
C ALA A 446 7.53 -29.03 6.53
N VAL A 447 6.98 -28.09 5.79
CA VAL A 447 5.87 -27.24 6.19
C VAL A 447 4.64 -27.65 5.39
N ILE A 448 3.54 -27.91 6.08
CA ILE A 448 2.26 -28.32 5.48
C ILE A 448 1.17 -27.43 6.04
N ALA A 449 0.46 -26.73 5.17
CA ALA A 449 -0.78 -26.04 5.51
C ALA A 449 -1.96 -26.98 5.30
N THR A 450 -2.90 -27.01 6.21
CA THR A 450 -4.12 -27.85 6.12
C THR A 450 -5.35 -26.99 6.39
N THR A 451 -6.36 -27.15 5.54
CA THR A 451 -7.68 -26.53 5.66
C THR A 451 -8.75 -27.61 5.61
N PRO A 452 -10.04 -27.31 5.82
CA PRO A 452 -11.12 -28.29 5.63
C PRO A 452 -11.13 -28.94 4.24
N ALA A 453 -10.56 -28.29 3.22
CA ALA A 453 -10.43 -28.84 1.84
C ALA A 453 -9.27 -29.86 1.70
N GLY A 454 -8.42 -30.03 2.71
CA GLY A 454 -7.30 -30.96 2.72
C GLY A 454 -5.95 -30.30 3.00
N ALA A 455 -4.87 -31.06 2.82
CA ALA A 455 -3.50 -30.62 3.08
C ALA A 455 -2.80 -30.17 1.79
N SER A 456 -1.88 -29.20 1.92
CA SER A 456 -0.95 -28.81 0.85
C SER A 456 0.06 -29.92 0.54
N ALA A 457 0.73 -29.82 -0.60
CA ALA A 457 2.01 -30.50 -0.77
C ALA A 457 3.01 -30.00 0.27
N PRO A 458 3.94 -30.87 0.76
CA PRO A 458 4.98 -30.45 1.68
C PRO A 458 5.91 -29.41 1.03
N TYR A 459 6.13 -28.29 1.72
CA TYR A 459 7.14 -27.28 1.35
C TYR A 459 8.37 -27.50 2.25
N THR A 460 9.55 -27.62 1.65
CA THR A 460 10.78 -27.86 2.42
C THR A 460 11.51 -26.57 2.73
N ILE A 461 11.86 -26.34 4.02
CA ILE A 461 12.59 -25.16 4.49
C ILE A 461 13.73 -25.55 5.42
N ALA A 462 14.81 -24.77 5.41
CA ALA A 462 15.91 -24.94 6.35
C ALA A 462 15.54 -24.35 7.73
N VAL A 463 15.71 -25.16 8.78
CA VAL A 463 15.54 -24.76 10.17
C VAL A 463 16.92 -24.69 10.83
N ASN A 464 17.29 -23.50 11.28
CA ASN A 464 18.52 -23.23 12.03
C ASN A 464 18.26 -23.28 13.55
N ALA A 465 19.31 -23.40 14.36
CA ALA A 465 19.18 -23.31 15.81
C ALA A 465 18.71 -21.92 16.27
N THR A 466 19.14 -20.87 15.54
CA THR A 466 18.71 -19.48 15.71
C THR A 466 18.60 -18.82 14.33
N GLN A 467 17.68 -17.87 14.19
CA GLN A 467 17.54 -16.99 13.03
C GLN A 467 17.12 -15.62 13.55
N ALA A 468 18.10 -14.94 14.15
CA ALA A 468 17.87 -13.69 14.87
C ALA A 468 17.64 -12.51 13.93
N GLY A 469 16.56 -11.78 14.14
CA GLY A 469 16.26 -10.53 13.45
C GLY A 469 15.69 -9.49 14.39
N LEU A 470 16.23 -8.26 14.33
CA LEU A 470 15.67 -7.09 15.02
C LEU A 470 14.54 -6.49 14.18
N LEU A 471 13.56 -5.90 14.84
CA LEU A 471 12.41 -5.26 14.22
C LEU A 471 12.84 -4.03 13.44
N ALA A 472 12.67 -4.08 12.14
CA ALA A 472 13.01 -3.03 11.20
C ALA A 472 12.08 -3.09 9.98
N PRO A 473 10.80 -2.69 10.13
CA PRO A 473 9.85 -2.73 9.03
C PRO A 473 10.23 -1.73 7.94
N SER A 474 9.82 -1.99 6.70
CA SER A 474 10.12 -1.13 5.55
C SER A 474 9.68 0.32 5.74
N SER A 475 8.61 0.56 6.52
CA SER A 475 8.16 1.91 6.91
C SER A 475 9.18 2.70 7.75
N PHE A 476 10.20 2.03 8.30
CA PHE A 476 11.33 2.63 9.02
C PHE A 476 12.57 2.80 8.12
N SER A 477 12.39 2.83 6.81
CA SER A 477 13.43 3.21 5.85
C SER A 477 13.38 4.71 5.61
N VAL A 478 14.45 5.42 5.97
CA VAL A 478 14.57 6.88 5.86
C VAL A 478 15.83 7.22 5.10
N GLY A 479 15.72 7.93 3.98
CA GLY A 479 16.85 8.30 3.15
C GLY A 479 17.65 7.11 2.60
N GLY A 480 16.99 5.98 2.35
CA GLY A 480 17.63 4.75 1.88
C GLY A 480 18.33 3.93 2.97
N GLN A 481 18.20 4.32 4.23
CA GLN A 481 18.75 3.60 5.38
C GLN A 481 17.63 2.94 6.19
N GLN A 482 17.80 1.67 6.54
CA GLN A 482 16.84 0.91 7.34
C GLN A 482 17.09 1.13 8.83
N TYR A 483 16.15 1.75 9.51
CA TYR A 483 16.24 1.97 10.96
C TYR A 483 15.62 0.81 11.73
N VAL A 484 16.24 0.47 12.86
CA VAL A 484 15.64 -0.42 13.84
C VAL A 484 14.52 0.29 14.58
N VAL A 485 13.45 -0.42 14.91
CA VAL A 485 12.44 0.08 15.83
C VAL A 485 12.99 0.07 17.26
N ALA A 486 13.25 1.26 17.77
CA ALA A 486 13.70 1.49 19.14
C ALA A 486 12.79 2.52 19.80
N LEU A 487 12.33 2.22 21.01
CA LEU A 487 11.42 3.07 21.80
C LEU A 487 12.12 3.58 23.05
N PHE A 488 11.83 4.81 23.42
CA PHE A 488 12.17 5.32 24.76
C PHE A 488 11.26 4.71 25.82
N SER A 489 11.59 4.93 27.09
CA SER A 489 10.87 4.36 28.24
C SER A 489 9.41 4.83 28.35
N ASP A 490 9.00 5.87 27.62
CA ASP A 490 7.61 6.31 27.53
C ASP A 490 6.75 5.36 26.65
N GLY A 491 7.39 4.43 25.92
CA GLY A 491 6.73 3.47 25.04
C GLY A 491 6.03 4.09 23.82
N ALA A 492 6.23 5.38 23.54
CA ALA A 492 5.55 6.13 22.50
C ALA A 492 6.48 6.90 21.57
N THR A 493 7.64 7.33 22.07
CA THR A 493 8.64 8.08 21.29
C THR A 493 9.68 7.14 20.69
N TYR A 494 9.91 7.26 19.38
CA TYR A 494 10.86 6.43 18.65
C TYR A 494 12.25 7.07 18.54
N VAL A 495 13.27 6.23 18.46
CA VAL A 495 14.67 6.69 18.24
C VAL A 495 14.93 6.80 16.74
N LEU A 496 14.60 7.94 16.19
CA LEU A 496 14.76 8.30 14.77
C LEU A 496 15.23 9.76 14.67
N PRO A 497 15.71 10.19 13.49
CA PRO A 497 15.85 11.63 13.23
C PRO A 497 14.48 12.32 13.42
N PRO A 498 14.41 13.49 14.07
CA PRO A 498 13.14 14.18 14.31
C PRO A 498 12.37 14.44 13.02
N GLY A 499 11.09 14.02 12.99
CA GLY A 499 10.22 14.21 11.84
C GLY A 499 10.53 13.31 10.64
N ALA A 500 11.38 12.31 10.79
CA ALA A 500 11.77 11.39 9.71
C ALA A 500 10.60 10.58 9.14
N ILE A 501 9.60 10.28 9.96
CA ILE A 501 8.37 9.61 9.56
C ILE A 501 7.18 10.47 10.00
N ALA A 502 6.33 10.85 9.08
CA ALA A 502 5.17 11.71 9.34
C ALA A 502 4.23 11.06 10.36
N GLY A 503 3.81 11.81 11.38
CA GLY A 503 2.91 11.33 12.43
C GLY A 503 3.55 10.42 13.48
N VAL A 504 4.85 10.10 13.36
CA VAL A 504 5.58 9.28 14.33
C VAL A 504 6.38 10.19 15.27
N PRO A 505 6.04 10.24 16.58
CA PRO A 505 6.83 10.97 17.57
C PRO A 505 8.25 10.43 17.64
N SER A 506 9.24 11.24 17.32
CA SER A 506 10.62 10.77 17.27
C SER A 506 11.64 11.81 17.73
N ARG A 507 12.73 11.33 18.33
CA ARG A 507 13.91 12.10 18.67
C ARG A 507 15.18 11.25 18.60
N ARG A 508 16.33 11.90 18.48
CA ARG A 508 17.63 11.23 18.63
C ARG A 508 17.85 10.77 20.08
N ALA A 509 18.51 9.64 20.27
CA ALA A 509 18.92 9.19 21.59
C ALA A 509 20.18 9.93 22.04
N ARG A 510 20.36 10.04 23.37
CA ARG A 510 21.55 10.58 24.02
C ARG A 510 22.31 9.47 24.74
N ALA A 511 23.60 9.64 24.92
CA ALA A 511 24.37 8.76 25.79
C ALA A 511 23.72 8.69 27.18
N GLY A 512 23.52 7.46 27.69
CA GLY A 512 22.83 7.19 28.94
C GLY A 512 21.30 7.01 28.84
N ASP A 513 20.65 7.36 27.72
CA ASP A 513 19.23 7.02 27.51
C ASP A 513 19.07 5.50 27.52
N THR A 514 17.99 5.02 28.15
CA THR A 514 17.57 3.62 28.04
C THR A 514 16.52 3.50 26.96
N ILE A 515 16.77 2.62 26.00
CA ILE A 515 15.89 2.35 24.87
C ILE A 515 15.51 0.87 24.84
N THR A 516 14.36 0.57 24.25
CA THR A 516 13.84 -0.80 24.09
C THR A 516 13.81 -1.15 22.60
N LEU A 517 14.45 -2.27 22.26
CA LEU A 517 14.39 -2.88 20.94
C LEU A 517 13.61 -4.20 21.01
N TYR A 518 13.11 -4.63 19.86
CA TYR A 518 12.39 -5.90 19.73
C TYR A 518 13.00 -6.78 18.65
N GLY A 519 12.78 -8.10 18.76
CA GLY A 519 13.30 -9.06 17.78
C GLY A 519 12.61 -10.42 17.85
N ILE A 520 12.95 -11.29 16.90
CA ILE A 520 12.51 -12.70 16.85
C ILE A 520 13.71 -13.61 16.58
N GLY A 521 13.57 -14.91 16.89
CA GLY A 521 14.53 -15.93 16.49
C GLY A 521 15.84 -15.96 17.26
N PHE A 522 15.90 -15.37 18.46
CA PHE A 522 17.09 -15.31 19.32
C PHE A 522 17.33 -16.59 20.14
N GLY A 523 16.53 -17.65 19.92
CA GLY A 523 16.72 -18.94 20.54
C GLY A 523 16.11 -19.07 21.94
N PRO A 524 16.48 -20.11 22.72
CA PRO A 524 15.85 -20.41 23.99
C PRO A 524 16.16 -19.36 25.06
N VAL A 525 15.25 -19.27 26.04
CA VAL A 525 15.40 -18.43 27.24
C VAL A 525 15.48 -19.29 28.52
N THR A 526 16.00 -18.70 29.60
CA THR A 526 16.07 -19.32 30.93
C THR A 526 15.34 -18.45 31.93
N PRO A 527 14.36 -18.98 32.70
CA PRO A 527 13.78 -20.31 32.56
C PRO A 527 13.07 -20.52 31.22
N ASN A 528 13.03 -21.76 30.73
CA ASN A 528 12.48 -22.07 29.41
C ASN A 528 10.99 -21.69 29.32
N ILE A 529 10.65 -20.93 28.28
CA ILE A 529 9.28 -20.58 27.90
C ILE A 529 9.08 -21.11 26.47
N PRO A 530 8.25 -22.14 26.27
CA PRO A 530 8.00 -22.71 24.96
C PRO A 530 7.36 -21.71 24.00
N ALA A 531 7.56 -21.90 22.69
CA ALA A 531 6.81 -21.17 21.67
C ALA A 531 5.29 -21.33 21.88
N GLY A 532 4.51 -20.35 21.47
CA GLY A 532 3.06 -20.31 21.61
C GLY A 532 2.58 -19.92 23.01
N GLN A 533 3.46 -19.62 23.96
CA GLN A 533 3.03 -19.20 25.29
C GLN A 533 3.17 -17.69 25.50
N VAL A 534 2.14 -17.11 26.12
CA VAL A 534 2.21 -15.72 26.62
C VAL A 534 3.21 -15.68 27.79
N VAL A 535 4.17 -14.79 27.71
CA VAL A 535 5.24 -14.64 28.69
C VAL A 535 4.71 -14.02 29.99
N GLN A 536 4.64 -14.80 31.07
CA GLN A 536 4.12 -14.37 32.37
C GLN A 536 5.19 -14.26 33.47
N ARG A 537 6.44 -14.59 33.16
CA ARG A 537 7.54 -14.57 34.12
C ARG A 537 8.81 -13.97 33.54
N SER A 538 9.65 -13.45 34.43
CA SER A 538 10.97 -12.95 34.04
C SER A 538 11.82 -14.06 33.44
N ASN A 539 12.56 -13.74 32.40
CA ASN A 539 13.40 -14.68 31.67
C ASN A 539 14.60 -13.93 31.05
N GLY A 540 15.59 -14.65 30.57
CA GLY A 540 16.73 -14.10 29.87
C GLY A 540 17.20 -15.04 28.77
N LEU A 541 17.87 -14.53 27.75
CA LEU A 541 18.47 -15.33 26.68
C LEU A 541 19.44 -16.38 27.25
N SER A 542 19.37 -17.59 26.73
CA SER A 542 20.32 -18.65 27.09
C SER A 542 21.68 -18.49 26.39
N LEU A 543 21.72 -17.76 25.29
CA LEU A 543 22.95 -17.41 24.56
C LEU A 543 23.39 -15.97 24.88
N PRO A 544 24.71 -15.70 24.97
CA PRO A 544 25.22 -14.35 25.12
C PRO A 544 24.79 -13.44 23.99
N PHE A 545 24.26 -12.26 24.31
CA PHE A 545 23.85 -11.25 23.36
C PHE A 545 24.64 -9.96 23.59
N ASN A 546 25.24 -9.43 22.56
CA ASN A 546 25.91 -8.12 22.57
C ASN A 546 25.33 -7.25 21.47
N LEU A 547 25.23 -5.96 21.74
CA LEU A 547 24.80 -4.93 20.79
C LEU A 547 25.83 -3.80 20.75
N SER A 548 26.11 -3.29 19.56
CA SER A 548 27.08 -2.20 19.36
C SER A 548 26.49 -1.09 18.51
N PHE A 549 26.81 0.16 18.88
CA PHE A 549 26.57 1.38 18.13
C PHE A 549 27.87 1.76 17.43
N GLY A 550 27.96 1.55 16.12
CA GLY A 550 29.23 1.58 15.41
C GLY A 550 30.21 0.56 16.00
N GLN A 551 31.32 1.03 16.57
CA GLN A 551 32.34 0.20 17.22
C GLN A 551 32.18 0.13 18.76
N THR A 552 31.22 0.86 19.34
CA THR A 552 31.06 0.95 20.80
C THR A 552 29.99 0.00 21.28
N GLN A 553 30.36 -0.94 22.14
CA GLN A 553 29.43 -1.89 22.75
C GLN A 553 28.52 -1.17 23.75
N ALA A 554 27.22 -1.46 23.68
CA ALA A 554 26.21 -0.94 24.57
C ALA A 554 26.03 -1.85 25.80
N LEU A 555 25.59 -1.26 26.92
CA LEU A 555 25.15 -2.00 28.08
C LEU A 555 23.73 -2.52 27.84
N VAL A 556 23.56 -3.82 27.76
CA VAL A 556 22.26 -4.48 27.67
C VAL A 556 21.80 -4.84 29.10
N THR A 557 20.72 -4.21 29.56
CA THR A 557 20.18 -4.39 30.91
C THR A 557 19.11 -5.48 30.97
N TYR A 558 18.50 -5.80 29.84
CA TYR A 558 17.57 -6.93 29.67
C TYR A 558 17.70 -7.49 28.25
N ALA A 559 17.72 -8.80 28.14
CA ALA A 559 17.63 -9.52 26.87
C ALA A 559 16.86 -10.82 27.09
N GLY A 560 15.64 -10.93 26.60
CA GLY A 560 14.77 -12.08 26.79
C GLY A 560 13.43 -11.91 26.07
N LEU A 561 12.50 -12.83 26.29
CA LEU A 561 11.15 -12.71 25.75
C LEU A 561 10.39 -11.56 26.44
N ALA A 562 9.71 -10.76 25.63
CA ALA A 562 8.94 -9.62 26.09
C ALA A 562 7.77 -10.05 26.98
N PRO A 563 7.55 -9.42 28.14
CA PRO A 563 6.42 -9.72 29.01
C PRO A 563 5.08 -9.56 28.29
N ASN A 564 4.15 -10.49 28.56
CA ASN A 564 2.80 -10.51 27.98
C ASN A 564 2.73 -10.65 26.45
N ALA A 565 3.82 -11.01 25.81
CA ALA A 565 3.89 -11.28 24.37
C ALA A 565 4.07 -12.78 24.10
N VAL A 566 3.89 -13.19 22.85
CA VAL A 566 4.18 -14.54 22.37
C VAL A 566 5.33 -14.47 21.37
N GLY A 567 6.46 -15.12 21.66
CA GLY A 567 7.59 -15.27 20.74
C GLY A 567 8.32 -13.99 20.33
N LEU A 568 8.04 -12.87 20.99
CA LEU A 568 8.70 -11.60 20.77
C LEU A 568 9.81 -11.42 21.81
N TYR A 569 11.01 -11.08 21.38
CA TYR A 569 12.12 -10.72 22.24
C TYR A 569 12.18 -9.23 22.49
N GLN A 570 12.60 -8.85 23.69
CA GLN A 570 12.84 -7.46 24.12
C GLN A 570 14.28 -7.30 24.58
N PHE A 571 14.87 -6.18 24.22
CA PHE A 571 16.21 -5.79 24.63
C PHE A 571 16.17 -4.37 25.20
N ASN A 572 16.49 -4.22 26.48
CA ASN A 572 16.66 -2.90 27.09
C ASN A 572 18.13 -2.54 27.04
N VAL A 573 18.44 -1.42 26.42
CA VAL A 573 19.81 -1.04 26.07
C VAL A 573 20.09 0.38 26.54
N VAL A 574 21.21 0.58 27.22
CA VAL A 574 21.72 1.91 27.54
C VAL A 574 22.56 2.40 26.37
N VAL A 575 22.19 3.53 25.79
CA VAL A 575 22.87 4.14 24.64
C VAL A 575 24.29 4.54 25.06
N PRO A 576 25.32 4.04 24.39
CA PRO A 576 26.70 4.39 24.72
C PRO A 576 27.07 5.79 24.23
N SER A 577 28.20 6.32 24.71
CA SER A 577 28.75 7.56 24.18
C SER A 577 29.38 7.30 22.80
N VAL A 578 28.75 7.80 21.77
CA VAL A 578 29.22 7.74 20.36
C VAL A 578 29.07 9.09 19.70
N SER A 579 29.76 9.30 18.59
CA SER A 579 29.62 10.54 17.81
C SER A 579 28.17 10.72 17.34
N ALA A 580 27.67 11.95 17.47
CA ALA A 580 26.32 12.31 17.01
C ALA A 580 26.18 12.03 15.52
N SER A 581 25.11 11.32 15.15
CA SER A 581 24.76 11.01 13.77
C SER A 581 23.30 10.60 13.68
N ASP A 582 22.67 10.95 12.58
CA ASP A 582 21.32 10.44 12.26
C ASP A 582 21.32 8.95 11.94
N ALA A 583 22.44 8.39 11.50
CA ALA A 583 22.57 7.02 11.06
C ALA A 583 23.82 6.34 11.65
N VAL A 584 23.77 6.06 12.94
CA VAL A 584 24.79 5.22 13.60
C VAL A 584 24.51 3.76 13.25
N PRO A 585 25.48 3.01 12.67
CA PRO A 585 25.29 1.60 12.40
C PRO A 585 25.03 0.82 13.70
N LEU A 586 24.01 -0.03 13.70
CA LEU A 586 23.65 -0.91 14.80
C LEU A 586 23.96 -2.36 14.42
N THR A 587 24.81 -3.02 15.19
CA THR A 587 25.17 -4.43 14.98
C THR A 587 24.99 -5.23 16.24
N PHE A 588 24.72 -6.52 16.11
CA PHE A 588 24.62 -7.41 17.26
C PHE A 588 25.33 -8.75 17.02
N THR A 589 25.68 -9.42 18.13
CA THR A 589 26.12 -10.81 18.12
C THR A 589 25.27 -11.64 19.07
N LEU A 590 25.01 -12.89 18.69
CA LEU A 590 24.28 -13.87 19.47
C LEU A 590 25.12 -15.16 19.53
N GLY A 591 25.52 -15.58 20.73
CA GLY A 591 26.43 -16.74 20.89
C GLY A 591 27.76 -16.60 20.14
N GLY A 592 28.23 -15.37 19.92
CA GLY A 592 29.43 -15.07 19.14
C GLY A 592 29.22 -14.96 17.62
N VAL A 593 28.02 -15.23 17.12
CA VAL A 593 27.67 -15.11 15.70
C VAL A 593 27.07 -13.74 15.43
N SER A 594 27.56 -13.03 14.41
CA SER A 594 27.05 -11.71 14.02
C SER A 594 25.70 -11.80 13.33
N GLY A 595 24.81 -10.85 13.65
CA GLY A 595 23.57 -10.62 12.89
C GLY A 595 23.86 -10.18 11.45
N THR A 596 22.96 -10.49 10.55
CA THR A 596 23.14 -10.21 9.10
C THR A 596 22.41 -8.97 8.60
N GLN A 597 21.57 -8.35 9.44
CA GLN A 597 20.86 -7.12 9.08
C GLN A 597 21.78 -5.90 9.09
N THR A 598 21.61 -5.01 8.12
CA THR A 598 22.24 -3.68 8.12
C THR A 598 21.23 -2.68 8.65
N LEU A 599 21.40 -2.26 9.90
CA LEU A 599 20.46 -1.40 10.62
C LEU A 599 21.12 -0.13 11.11
N TYR A 600 20.31 0.90 11.31
CA TYR A 600 20.75 2.20 11.79
C TYR A 600 19.90 2.71 12.95
N ILE A 601 20.46 3.64 13.72
CA ILE A 601 19.80 4.32 14.83
C ILE A 601 20.30 5.77 14.93
N ALA A 602 19.43 6.71 15.34
CA ALA A 602 19.79 8.12 15.44
C ALA A 602 20.29 8.48 16.86
N VAL A 603 21.47 9.09 16.98
CA VAL A 603 22.11 9.49 18.25
C VAL A 603 22.57 10.94 18.17
N GLN A 604 22.49 11.68 19.31
CA GLN A 604 22.97 13.07 19.47
C GLN A 604 23.91 13.24 20.68
#